data_0ee8a9113b93e60eb9606612a0c5a800
#
_entry.id   0ee8a9113b93e60eb9606612a0c5a800
#
_cell.length_a   1.000
_cell.length_b   1.000
_cell.length_c   1.000
_cell.angle_alpha   90.00
_cell.angle_beta   90.00
_cell.angle_gamma   90.00
#
_symmetry.space_group_name_H-M   'P 1'
#
loop_
_entity.id
_entity.type
_entity.pdbx_description
1 polymer ?
#
loop_
_entity_poly.entity_id
_entity_poly.type
_entity_poly.pdbx_seq_one_letter_code
_entity_poly.pdbx_strand_id
1 'polypeptide(L)'
;DGLTVTSAMKGLYPATYDTLNDVIINGNWANYVGQIATLGLVSADDPEANYVQIPMGEGTQWSDSFTHDYKAMVADMYNGVITVSNDISKAASDFATVITVDDQGAIKG
;
A
#
# COMPACT_ATOMS: atom_id res chain seq x y z
N ASP A 1 -19.00 -13.45 -8.59
CA ASP A 1 -18.95 -13.27 -7.13
C ASP A 1 -18.12 -14.38 -6.49
N GLY A 2 -17.32 -14.04 -5.47
CA GLY A 2 -16.51 -14.98 -4.72
C GLY A 2 -15.14 -15.32 -5.32
N LEU A 3 -14.81 -14.85 -6.50
CA LEU A 3 -13.51 -15.07 -7.11
C LEU A 3 -12.47 -14.06 -6.59
N THR A 4 -12.84 -12.80 -6.52
CA THR A 4 -11.98 -11.74 -6.00
C THR A 4 -12.19 -11.60 -4.50
N VAL A 5 -11.13 -11.83 -3.71
CA VAL A 5 -11.16 -11.69 -2.24
C VAL A 5 -10.93 -10.23 -1.84
N THR A 6 -9.94 -9.59 -2.46
CA THR A 6 -9.61 -8.18 -2.21
C THR A 6 -8.81 -7.59 -3.37
N SER A 7 -8.52 -6.31 -3.25
CA SER A 7 -7.66 -5.57 -4.19
C SER A 7 -6.75 -4.62 -3.43
N ALA A 8 -5.54 -4.42 -3.94
CA ALA A 8 -4.71 -3.31 -3.49
C ALA A 8 -5.31 -1.99 -4.00
N MET A 9 -5.39 -1.00 -3.14
CA MET A 9 -5.97 0.29 -3.45
C MET A 9 -4.95 1.41 -3.32
N LYS A 10 -5.14 2.47 -4.11
CA LYS A 10 -4.51 3.76 -3.87
C LYS A 10 -5.33 4.52 -2.84
N GLY A 11 -4.68 5.01 -1.79
CA GLY A 11 -5.29 5.90 -0.81
C GLY A 11 -5.50 7.30 -1.38
N LEU A 12 -6.45 7.46 -2.30
CA LEU A 12 -6.69 8.74 -2.98
C LEU A 12 -7.21 9.81 -2.03
N TYR A 13 -8.04 9.43 -1.06
CA TYR A 13 -8.55 10.36 -0.06
C TYR A 13 -7.42 10.95 0.78
N PRO A 14 -6.61 10.16 1.52
CA PRO A 14 -5.52 10.73 2.30
C PRO A 14 -4.50 11.48 1.43
N ALA A 15 -4.12 10.96 0.27
CA ALA A 15 -3.18 11.64 -0.61
C ALA A 15 -3.68 13.03 -1.06
N THR A 16 -4.95 13.13 -1.42
CA THR A 16 -5.57 14.39 -1.84
C THR A 16 -5.74 15.35 -0.67
N TYR A 17 -6.26 14.86 0.45
CA TYR A 17 -6.50 15.67 1.64
C TYR A 17 -5.20 16.25 2.19
N ASP A 18 -4.18 15.41 2.39
CA ASP A 18 -2.90 15.83 2.96
C ASP A 18 -2.21 16.86 2.06
N THR A 19 -2.22 16.62 0.74
CA THR A 19 -1.60 17.53 -0.22
C THR A 19 -2.32 18.87 -0.25
N LEU A 20 -3.65 18.90 -0.29
CA LEU A 20 -4.43 20.14 -0.27
C LEU A 20 -4.25 20.89 1.06
N ASN A 21 -4.25 20.18 2.17
CA ASN A 21 -4.04 20.79 3.47
C ASN A 21 -2.65 21.42 3.56
N ASP A 22 -1.63 20.73 3.12
CA ASP A 22 -0.26 21.23 3.16
C ASP A 22 -0.04 22.41 2.20
N VAL A 23 -0.59 22.35 0.99
CA VAL A 23 -0.45 23.41 0.00
C VAL A 23 -1.28 24.65 0.34
N ILE A 24 -2.56 24.46 0.70
CA ILE A 24 -3.51 25.58 0.86
C ILE A 24 -3.45 26.15 2.27
N ILE A 25 -3.49 25.28 3.29
CA ILE A 25 -3.53 25.73 4.69
C ILE A 25 -2.14 26.09 5.18
N ASN A 26 -1.15 25.25 4.92
CA ASN A 26 0.22 25.47 5.40
C ASN A 26 1.08 26.29 4.42
N GLY A 27 0.62 26.53 3.21
CA GLY A 27 1.33 27.36 2.22
C GLY A 27 2.60 26.74 1.64
N ASN A 28 2.74 25.41 1.69
CA ASN A 28 3.97 24.70 1.34
C ASN A 28 4.05 24.30 -0.15
N TRP A 29 3.45 25.06 -1.05
CA TRP A 29 3.48 24.77 -2.49
C TRP A 29 4.87 24.53 -3.05
N ALA A 30 5.86 25.25 -2.56
CA ALA A 30 7.24 25.12 -3.03
C ALA A 30 7.82 23.70 -2.88
N ASN A 31 7.31 22.91 -1.95
CA ASN A 31 7.74 21.53 -1.73
C ASN A 31 7.23 20.57 -2.82
N TYR A 32 6.24 20.97 -3.60
CA TYR A 32 5.57 20.12 -4.59
C TYR A 32 5.89 20.50 -6.03
N VAL A 33 6.30 21.74 -6.26
CA VAL A 33 6.55 22.25 -7.62
C VAL A 33 7.67 21.46 -8.30
N GLY A 34 7.35 20.86 -9.45
CA GLY A 34 8.30 20.10 -10.24
C GLY A 34 8.75 18.78 -9.60
N GLN A 35 8.08 18.31 -8.55
CA GLN A 35 8.43 17.09 -7.84
C GLN A 35 7.56 15.91 -8.28
N ILE A 36 8.18 14.72 -8.28
CA ILE A 36 7.48 13.44 -8.35
C ILE A 36 7.64 12.78 -6.99
N ALA A 37 6.52 12.54 -6.29
CA ALA A 37 6.53 11.91 -4.98
C ALA A 37 6.20 10.42 -5.10
N THR A 38 7.00 9.59 -4.42
CA THR A 38 6.66 8.19 -4.19
C THR A 38 5.92 8.09 -2.87
N LEU A 39 4.64 7.73 -2.94
CA LEU A 39 3.76 7.65 -1.78
C LEU A 39 3.69 6.21 -1.26
N GLY A 40 3.70 6.05 0.06
CA GLY A 40 3.70 4.73 0.70
C GLY A 40 2.95 4.75 2.03
N LEU A 41 3.57 4.22 3.07
CA LEU A 41 3.00 4.17 4.40
C LEU A 41 3.35 5.44 5.18
N VAL A 42 2.37 6.02 5.86
CA VAL A 42 2.52 7.23 6.69
C VAL A 42 2.05 7.01 8.14
N SER A 43 1.38 5.90 8.41
CA SER A 43 0.90 5.54 9.74
C SER A 43 1.15 4.07 10.05
N ALA A 44 1.60 3.80 11.28
CA ALA A 44 1.71 2.46 11.84
C ALA A 44 0.39 1.96 12.42
N ASP A 45 -0.43 2.88 12.94
CA ASP A 45 -1.60 2.55 13.75
C ASP A 45 -2.91 2.57 12.95
N ASP A 46 -2.95 3.38 11.90
CA ASP A 46 -4.11 3.56 11.05
C ASP A 46 -3.81 3.19 9.59
N PRO A 47 -4.16 1.96 9.17
CA PRO A 47 -3.94 1.52 7.79
C PRO A 47 -4.70 2.35 6.74
N GLU A 48 -5.82 2.99 7.11
CA GLU A 48 -6.63 3.79 6.19
C GLU A 48 -6.06 5.19 5.95
N ALA A 49 -5.14 5.63 6.79
CA ALA A 49 -4.38 6.86 6.57
C ALA A 49 -3.26 6.70 5.53
N ASN A 50 -2.89 5.48 5.20
CA ASN A 50 -1.80 5.20 4.26
C ASN A 50 -2.21 5.41 2.80
N TYR A 51 -1.22 5.71 1.96
CA TYR A 51 -1.46 5.92 0.52
C TYR A 51 -1.51 4.61 -0.27
N VAL A 52 -1.15 3.49 0.36
CA VAL A 52 -1.33 2.13 -0.16
C VAL A 52 -2.16 1.36 0.86
N GLN A 53 -3.28 0.78 0.41
CA GLN A 53 -4.27 0.18 1.30
C GLN A 53 -4.85 -1.11 0.71
N ILE A 54 -5.49 -1.91 1.58
CA ILE A 54 -6.52 -2.87 1.20
C ILE A 54 -7.83 -2.48 1.91
N PRO A 55 -9.01 -2.80 1.33
CA PRO A 55 -10.30 -2.50 1.98
C PRO A 55 -10.41 -3.24 3.33
N MET A 56 -10.79 -2.52 4.39
CA MET A 56 -10.96 -3.08 5.74
C MET A 56 -12.36 -2.87 6.30
N GLY A 57 -13.25 -2.20 5.56
CA GLY A 57 -14.60 -1.83 5.98
C GLY A 57 -15.63 -2.96 5.93
N GLU A 58 -16.88 -2.61 6.16
CA GLU A 58 -18.01 -3.54 6.06
C GLU A 58 -18.07 -4.23 4.70
N GLY A 59 -18.43 -5.50 4.69
CA GLY A 59 -18.51 -6.32 3.48
C GLY A 59 -17.18 -6.97 3.05
N THR A 60 -16.10 -6.74 3.78
CA THR A 60 -14.86 -7.46 3.58
C THR A 60 -14.93 -8.87 4.18
N GLN A 61 -14.16 -9.80 3.62
CA GLN A 61 -14.16 -11.21 4.06
C GLN A 61 -13.02 -11.53 5.04
N TRP A 62 -12.62 -10.53 5.82
CA TRP A 62 -11.53 -10.68 6.77
C TRP A 62 -12.01 -11.22 8.12
N SER A 63 -11.27 -12.19 8.66
CA SER A 63 -11.41 -12.56 10.06
C SER A 63 -10.75 -11.52 10.98
N ASP A 64 -11.16 -11.50 12.24
CA ASP A 64 -10.53 -10.63 13.24
C ASP A 64 -9.04 -10.94 13.39
N SER A 65 -8.66 -12.21 13.32
CA SER A 65 -7.27 -12.65 13.34
C SER A 65 -6.47 -12.07 12.16
N PHE A 66 -7.00 -12.14 10.95
CA PHE A 66 -6.36 -11.53 9.78
C PHE A 66 -6.21 -10.01 9.93
N THR A 67 -7.24 -9.34 10.41
CA THR A 67 -7.22 -7.89 10.62
C THR A 67 -6.13 -7.49 11.61
N HIS A 68 -5.98 -8.25 12.69
CA HIS A 68 -4.92 -8.03 13.68
C HIS A 68 -3.53 -8.22 13.07
N ASP A 69 -3.32 -9.31 12.34
CA ASP A 69 -2.03 -9.62 11.70
C ASP A 69 -1.67 -8.60 10.61
N TYR A 70 -2.67 -8.14 9.86
CA TYR A 70 -2.48 -7.10 8.85
C TYR A 70 -2.02 -5.78 9.48
N LYS A 71 -2.63 -5.35 10.57
CA LYS A 71 -2.23 -4.13 11.28
C LYS A 71 -0.81 -4.25 11.85
N ALA A 72 -0.46 -5.39 12.41
CA ALA A 72 0.89 -5.66 12.89
C ALA A 72 1.92 -5.61 11.76
N MET A 73 1.61 -6.20 10.61
CA MET A 73 2.47 -6.16 9.42
C MET A 73 2.66 -4.73 8.90
N VAL A 74 1.61 -3.92 8.85
CA VAL A 74 1.70 -2.52 8.42
C VAL A 74 2.59 -1.71 9.36
N ALA A 75 2.46 -1.92 10.66
CA ALA A 75 3.32 -1.28 11.66
C ALA A 75 4.79 -1.67 11.47
N ASP A 76 5.07 -2.95 11.24
CA ASP A 76 6.42 -3.45 10.98
C ASP A 76 7.02 -2.87 9.69
N MET A 77 6.23 -2.75 8.64
CA MET A 77 6.65 -2.11 7.38
C MET A 77 6.92 -0.61 7.58
N TYR A 78 6.07 0.09 8.31
CA TYR A 78 6.27 1.51 8.62
C TYR A 78 7.55 1.74 9.43
N ASN A 79 7.82 0.87 10.41
CA ASN A 79 9.02 0.95 11.26
C ASN A 79 10.29 0.41 10.60
N GLY A 80 10.21 -0.10 9.37
CA GLY A 80 11.35 -0.62 8.62
C GLY A 80 11.80 -2.03 9.03
N VAL A 81 11.03 -2.74 9.84
CA VAL A 81 11.31 -4.15 10.22
C VAL A 81 11.10 -5.08 9.02
N ILE A 82 10.04 -4.82 8.25
CA ILE A 82 9.76 -5.51 6.98
C ILE A 82 9.95 -4.51 5.84
N THR A 83 10.72 -4.89 4.83
CA THR A 83 10.94 -4.07 3.63
C THR A 83 10.49 -4.83 2.39
N VAL A 84 9.86 -4.10 1.46
CA VAL A 84 9.45 -4.62 0.16
C VAL A 84 10.37 -4.03 -0.91
N SER A 85 10.96 -4.89 -1.73
CA SER A 85 11.82 -4.47 -2.83
C SER A 85 11.01 -3.76 -3.92
N ASN A 86 11.56 -2.68 -4.46
CA ASN A 86 11.08 -2.00 -5.66
C ASN A 86 11.92 -2.32 -6.90
N ASP A 87 12.76 -3.34 -6.82
CA ASP A 87 13.61 -3.80 -7.92
C ASP A 87 12.77 -4.55 -8.95
N ILE A 88 12.59 -3.95 -10.12
CA ILE A 88 11.83 -4.52 -11.24
C ILE A 88 12.72 -5.30 -12.22
N SER A 89 14.02 -5.39 -11.97
CA SER A 89 14.98 -6.10 -12.84
C SER A 89 15.02 -7.61 -12.58
N LYS A 90 14.48 -8.05 -11.45
CA LYS A 90 14.46 -9.46 -11.03
C LYS A 90 13.14 -10.13 -11.36
N ALA A 91 13.20 -11.43 -11.61
CA ALA A 91 12.01 -12.25 -11.75
C ALA A 91 11.27 -12.42 -10.40
N ALA A 92 9.97 -12.66 -10.45
CA ALA A 92 9.15 -12.89 -9.25
C ALA A 92 9.69 -14.06 -8.40
N SER A 93 10.20 -15.11 -9.04
CA SER A 93 10.81 -16.27 -8.39
C SER A 93 12.05 -15.93 -7.56
N ASP A 94 12.75 -14.84 -7.89
CA ASP A 94 13.98 -14.45 -7.17
C ASP A 94 13.68 -13.91 -5.77
N PHE A 95 12.44 -13.51 -5.52
CA PHE A 95 11.97 -13.01 -4.22
C PHE A 95 11.28 -14.08 -3.37
N ALA A 96 10.93 -15.23 -3.98
CA ALA A 96 10.24 -16.30 -3.28
C ALA A 96 11.25 -17.28 -2.65
N THR A 97 11.05 -17.58 -1.36
CA THR A 97 11.92 -18.51 -0.62
C THR A 97 11.20 -19.80 -0.19
N VAL A 98 9.88 -19.76 -0.09
CA VAL A 98 9.05 -20.84 0.48
C VAL A 98 7.96 -21.31 -0.47
N ILE A 99 7.62 -20.52 -1.47
CA ILE A 99 6.56 -20.82 -2.44
C ILE A 99 7.14 -21.01 -3.84
N THR A 100 6.47 -21.82 -4.64
CA THR A 100 6.77 -21.91 -6.08
C THR A 100 6.02 -20.81 -6.81
N VAL A 101 6.75 -20.02 -7.60
CA VAL A 101 6.17 -18.97 -8.41
C VAL A 101 5.95 -19.48 -9.83
N ASP A 102 4.70 -19.45 -10.28
CA ASP A 102 4.32 -19.71 -11.67
C ASP A 102 3.94 -18.38 -12.32
N ASP A 103 4.91 -17.75 -12.97
CA ASP A 103 4.73 -16.45 -13.61
C ASP A 103 4.11 -16.63 -15.00
N GLN A 104 2.84 -16.25 -15.13
CA GLN A 104 2.09 -16.32 -16.38
C GLN A 104 2.40 -15.15 -17.33
N GLY A 105 3.29 -14.25 -16.93
CA GLY A 105 3.65 -13.08 -17.72
C GLY A 105 2.53 -12.02 -17.79
N ALA A 106 2.62 -11.15 -18.79
CA ALA A 106 1.63 -10.09 -18.96
C ALA A 106 0.27 -10.68 -19.40
N ILE A 107 -0.79 -10.17 -18.79
CA ILE A 107 -2.17 -10.50 -19.21
C ILE A 107 -2.35 -10.02 -20.64
N LYS A 108 -2.62 -10.94 -21.53
CA LYS A 108 -2.99 -10.62 -22.92
C LYS A 108 -4.50 -10.44 -22.95
N GLY A 109 -4.89 -9.20 -23.04
CA GLY A 109 -6.30 -8.83 -23.19
C GLY A 109 -6.83 -9.09 -24.58
#